data_dc06c0c2cb281725ba3b1efe65f17543
#
_entry.id   dc06c0c2cb281725ba3b1efe65f17543
#
_cell.length_a   1.000
_cell.length_b   1.000
_cell.length_c   1.000
_cell.angle_alpha   90.00
_cell.angle_beta   90.00
_cell.angle_gamma   90.00
#
_symmetry.space_group_name_H-M   'P 1'
#
loop_
_entity.id
_entity.type
_entity.pdbx_description
1 polymer ?
#
loop_
_entity_poly.entity_id
_entity_poly.type
_entity_poly.pdbx_seq_one_letter_code
_entity_poly.pdbx_strand_id
1 'polypeptide(L)'
;ISSWDKLELKDYISDADDYVKTSDSLDVWFDSGITHFAVSSKRFGKNIVSDLYLEGSDQHRGWFQSSLLTRIAMNGDAPYKTVLTHGFVVDEEGRKQSKSLGNVVSPQKVWDNLGADILRLWVASTDFRSEMVASDEILKRTSDQYRRIRNTFRFILGNLNDYQDKDQIKFENQVELDKWIINEAKSLQNDVLKMYESYSYHKVVQKIHNFCVNELGGIYLDIVKDRLYTCKSDSVARRSCQTSLDYLLNILVRLIAPILSYTAEEIWQSSERLNIQEESIFLSNYDLSEIIEESIITKSDWNRIFEIKNDVNQSIEEMRNENQLKGSLDANVFIEANKNDLRILEKLGAELHFLFICSETNIIENNNFKIT
;
A
#
# COMPACT_ATOMS: atom_id res chain seq x y z
N ILE A 1 9.32 -43.25 22.27
CA ILE A 1 9.70 -44.67 22.51
C ILE A 1 8.52 -45.41 23.20
N SER A 2 7.97 -44.87 24.24
CA SER A 2 6.96 -45.59 25.01
C SER A 2 5.61 -45.83 24.31
N SER A 3 5.22 -44.98 23.36
CA SER A 3 3.92 -45.15 22.68
C SER A 3 4.01 -46.20 21.57
N TRP A 4 5.08 -46.22 20.77
CA TRP A 4 5.31 -47.23 19.75
C TRP A 4 5.42 -48.63 20.33
N ASP A 5 6.15 -48.77 21.43
CA ASP A 5 6.34 -50.06 22.10
C ASP A 5 5.03 -50.65 22.64
N LYS A 6 4.08 -49.78 23.01
CA LYS A 6 2.78 -50.17 23.59
C LYS A 6 1.71 -50.51 22.58
N LEU A 7 1.93 -50.16 21.26
CA LEU A 7 0.95 -50.44 20.22
C LEU A 7 0.91 -51.96 19.94
N GLU A 8 -0.29 -52.53 19.84
CA GLU A 8 -0.51 -53.88 19.37
C GLU A 8 -0.75 -53.86 17.86
N LEU A 9 0.04 -54.64 17.09
CA LEU A 9 -0.09 -54.67 15.62
C LEU A 9 -1.50 -55.05 15.16
N LYS A 10 -2.16 -55.94 15.91
CA LYS A 10 -3.54 -56.42 15.63
C LYS A 10 -4.58 -55.29 15.57
N ASP A 11 -4.31 -54.15 16.22
CA ASP A 11 -5.22 -53.00 16.23
C ASP A 11 -5.16 -52.20 14.93
N TYR A 12 -4.14 -52.46 14.11
CA TYR A 12 -3.84 -51.63 12.92
C TYR A 12 -3.78 -52.42 11.60
N ILE A 13 -3.41 -53.72 11.67
CA ILE A 13 -3.28 -54.58 10.48
C ILE A 13 -3.89 -55.95 10.77
N SER A 14 -4.62 -56.48 9.78
CA SER A 14 -5.35 -57.76 9.91
C SER A 14 -4.46 -59.00 9.93
N ASP A 15 -3.30 -58.92 9.31
CA ASP A 15 -2.30 -59.98 9.15
C ASP A 15 -1.08 -59.74 10.05
N ALA A 16 -1.32 -59.25 11.26
CA ALA A 16 -0.30 -58.83 12.22
C ALA A 16 0.79 -59.86 12.51
N ASP A 17 0.45 -61.16 12.40
CA ASP A 17 1.40 -62.24 12.68
C ASP A 17 2.51 -62.35 11.61
N ASP A 18 2.30 -61.77 10.44
CA ASP A 18 3.28 -61.79 9.33
C ASP A 18 4.25 -60.58 9.41
N TYR A 19 4.09 -59.70 10.41
CA TYR A 19 4.87 -58.47 10.55
C TYR A 19 5.57 -58.39 11.90
N VAL A 20 6.71 -57.65 11.88
CA VAL A 20 7.48 -57.34 13.07
C VAL A 20 7.69 -55.84 13.18
N LYS A 21 7.46 -55.30 14.37
CA LYS A 21 7.79 -53.87 14.63
C LYS A 21 9.28 -53.65 14.56
N THR A 22 9.70 -52.65 13.80
CA THR A 22 11.08 -52.20 13.76
C THR A 22 11.31 -51.00 14.68
N SER A 23 12.55 -50.75 15.08
CA SER A 23 12.94 -49.58 15.86
C SER A 23 13.29 -48.36 15.00
N ASP A 24 13.20 -48.48 13.66
CA ASP A 24 13.50 -47.40 12.75
C ASP A 24 12.42 -46.30 12.85
N SER A 25 12.84 -45.07 12.87
CA SER A 25 11.96 -43.91 12.80
C SER A 25 11.89 -43.38 11.38
N LEU A 26 10.69 -42.92 11.00
CA LEU A 26 10.55 -42.20 9.74
C LEU A 26 11.32 -40.89 9.77
N ASP A 27 11.83 -40.49 8.61
CA ASP A 27 12.43 -39.18 8.42
C ASP A 27 11.41 -38.08 8.71
N VAL A 28 11.84 -37.01 9.37
CA VAL A 28 10.97 -35.87 9.72
C VAL A 28 10.34 -35.21 8.49
N TRP A 29 10.95 -35.32 7.32
CA TRP A 29 10.35 -34.84 6.06
C TRP A 29 9.12 -35.65 5.64
N PHE A 30 9.01 -36.90 6.08
CA PHE A 30 7.77 -37.65 5.86
C PHE A 30 6.64 -37.07 6.67
N ASP A 31 6.86 -36.80 7.97
CA ASP A 31 5.83 -36.21 8.85
C ASP A 31 5.36 -34.86 8.35
N SER A 32 6.27 -33.99 7.95
CA SER A 32 5.92 -32.68 7.36
C SER A 32 5.29 -32.86 5.96
N GLY A 33 5.76 -33.81 5.19
CA GLY A 33 5.28 -34.09 3.84
C GLY A 33 3.82 -34.53 3.79
N ILE A 34 3.31 -35.26 4.81
CA ILE A 34 1.92 -35.73 4.85
C ILE A 34 0.94 -34.73 5.50
N THR A 35 1.34 -33.48 5.77
CA THR A 35 0.45 -32.48 6.40
C THR A 35 -0.81 -32.21 5.59
N HIS A 36 -0.77 -32.31 4.27
CA HIS A 36 -1.95 -32.23 3.39
C HIS A 36 -3.01 -33.28 3.73
N PHE A 37 -2.59 -34.48 4.18
CA PHE A 37 -3.47 -35.55 4.62
C PHE A 37 -3.77 -35.47 6.13
N ALA A 38 -2.74 -35.46 6.96
CA ALA A 38 -2.89 -35.57 8.41
C ALA A 38 -3.56 -34.35 9.06
N VAL A 39 -3.39 -33.16 8.47
CA VAL A 39 -3.89 -31.88 9.02
C VAL A 39 -4.96 -31.28 8.11
N SER A 40 -4.62 -30.96 6.86
CA SER A 40 -5.52 -30.21 5.97
C SER A 40 -6.80 -30.97 5.68
N SER A 41 -6.72 -32.27 5.35
CA SER A 41 -7.92 -33.08 5.08
C SER A 41 -8.83 -33.23 6.30
N LYS A 42 -8.26 -33.25 7.51
CA LYS A 42 -9.05 -33.34 8.75
C LYS A 42 -9.76 -32.05 9.10
N ARG A 43 -9.12 -30.90 8.84
CA ARG A 43 -9.66 -29.58 9.20
C ARG A 43 -10.61 -29.01 8.16
N PHE A 44 -10.34 -29.22 6.89
CA PHE A 44 -11.02 -28.54 5.78
C PHE A 44 -11.75 -29.50 4.83
N GLY A 45 -11.69 -30.80 5.09
CA GLY A 45 -12.34 -31.85 4.29
C GLY A 45 -11.39 -32.63 3.38
N LYS A 46 -11.86 -33.79 2.95
CA LYS A 46 -11.09 -34.67 2.06
C LYS A 46 -10.83 -33.97 0.72
N ASN A 47 -9.66 -34.24 0.15
CA ASN A 47 -9.21 -33.73 -1.16
C ASN A 47 -8.97 -32.22 -1.26
N ILE A 48 -8.86 -31.53 -0.14
CA ILE A 48 -8.48 -30.09 -0.21
C ILE A 48 -7.06 -29.94 -0.77
N VAL A 49 -6.91 -28.96 -1.64
CA VAL A 49 -5.64 -28.52 -2.21
C VAL A 49 -5.36 -27.11 -1.67
N SER A 50 -4.18 -26.90 -1.13
CA SER A 50 -3.78 -25.58 -0.61
C SER A 50 -3.68 -24.56 -1.75
N ASP A 51 -4.11 -23.34 -1.50
CA ASP A 51 -3.99 -22.27 -2.53
C ASP A 51 -2.53 -21.89 -2.75
N LEU A 52 -1.74 -21.83 -1.67
CA LEU A 52 -0.35 -21.39 -1.72
C LEU A 52 0.55 -22.19 -0.78
N TYR A 53 1.68 -22.67 -1.28
CA TYR A 53 2.84 -23.10 -0.50
C TYR A 53 3.91 -22.02 -0.58
N LEU A 54 4.35 -21.50 0.59
CA LEU A 54 5.31 -20.40 0.68
C LEU A 54 6.47 -20.78 1.61
N GLU A 55 7.68 -20.86 1.06
CA GLU A 55 8.91 -21.12 1.81
C GLU A 55 10.15 -20.63 1.04
N GLY A 56 11.33 -20.83 1.65
CA GLY A 56 12.61 -20.61 0.98
C GLY A 56 12.85 -21.56 -0.19
N SER A 57 13.72 -21.16 -1.09
CA SER A 57 14.08 -21.94 -2.30
C SER A 57 14.75 -23.28 -1.98
N ASP A 58 15.30 -23.48 -0.79
CA ASP A 58 15.85 -24.75 -0.32
C ASP A 58 14.79 -25.83 -0.16
N GLN A 59 13.52 -25.47 0.03
CA GLN A 59 12.42 -26.40 0.20
C GLN A 59 12.03 -27.14 -1.09
N HIS A 60 12.60 -26.81 -2.23
CA HIS A 60 12.50 -27.65 -3.43
C HIS A 60 13.08 -29.05 -3.23
N ARG A 61 14.06 -29.21 -2.33
CA ARG A 61 14.62 -30.50 -1.90
C ARG A 61 14.29 -30.82 -0.44
N GLY A 62 13.18 -30.31 0.07
CA GLY A 62 12.70 -30.52 1.42
C GLY A 62 11.18 -30.73 1.42
N TRP A 63 10.46 -29.85 2.12
CA TRP A 63 9.02 -29.98 2.32
C TRP A 63 8.20 -29.99 1.01
N PHE A 64 8.53 -29.17 0.03
CA PHE A 64 7.80 -29.16 -1.24
C PHE A 64 7.90 -30.50 -1.94
N GLN A 65 9.10 -31.10 -1.97
CA GLN A 65 9.32 -32.40 -2.59
C GLN A 65 8.60 -33.52 -1.85
N SER A 66 8.76 -33.63 -0.53
CA SER A 66 8.14 -34.69 0.26
C SER A 66 6.61 -34.60 0.23
N SER A 67 6.05 -33.38 0.30
CA SER A 67 4.62 -33.13 0.22
C SER A 67 4.05 -33.47 -1.16
N LEU A 68 4.76 -33.12 -2.24
CA LEU A 68 4.36 -33.46 -3.61
C LEU A 68 4.34 -34.98 -3.83
N LEU A 69 5.43 -35.66 -3.45
CA LEU A 69 5.56 -37.12 -3.68
C LEU A 69 4.51 -37.91 -2.91
N THR A 70 4.31 -37.59 -1.63
CA THR A 70 3.30 -38.28 -0.80
C THR A 70 1.88 -38.03 -1.31
N ARG A 71 1.56 -36.81 -1.74
CA ARG A 71 0.23 -36.48 -2.26
C ARG A 71 -0.03 -37.17 -3.60
N ILE A 72 0.93 -37.17 -4.52
CA ILE A 72 0.79 -37.87 -5.80
C ILE A 72 0.62 -39.36 -5.57
N ALA A 73 1.38 -39.98 -4.67
CA ALA A 73 1.25 -41.38 -4.34
C ALA A 73 -0.13 -41.74 -3.75
N MET A 74 -0.73 -40.85 -2.97
CA MET A 74 -2.01 -41.08 -2.29
C MET A 74 -3.24 -40.70 -3.11
N ASN A 75 -3.14 -39.61 -3.91
CA ASN A 75 -4.30 -38.97 -4.54
C ASN A 75 -4.15 -38.77 -6.06
N GLY A 76 -2.93 -38.82 -6.60
CA GLY A 76 -2.65 -38.59 -8.03
C GLY A 76 -2.56 -37.13 -8.45
N ASP A 77 -2.67 -36.17 -7.50
CA ASP A 77 -2.63 -34.73 -7.78
C ASP A 77 -1.63 -34.00 -6.86
N ALA A 78 -1.35 -32.71 -7.13
CA ALA A 78 -0.47 -31.89 -6.30
C ALA A 78 -1.21 -31.40 -5.03
N PRO A 79 -0.51 -31.21 -3.89
CA PRO A 79 -1.12 -30.70 -2.65
C PRO A 79 -1.37 -29.20 -2.66
N TYR A 80 -0.94 -28.48 -3.68
CA TYR A 80 -1.00 -27.03 -3.82
C TYR A 80 -1.37 -26.58 -5.23
N LYS A 81 -1.97 -25.40 -5.34
CA LYS A 81 -2.23 -24.71 -6.62
C LYS A 81 -1.03 -23.88 -7.06
N THR A 82 -0.39 -23.19 -6.11
CA THR A 82 0.72 -22.28 -6.35
C THR A 82 1.86 -22.54 -5.38
N VAL A 83 3.09 -22.43 -5.85
CA VAL A 83 4.31 -22.43 -5.03
C VAL A 83 4.99 -21.09 -5.19
N LEU A 84 5.27 -20.43 -4.07
CA LEU A 84 6.02 -19.19 -4.02
C LEU A 84 7.30 -19.44 -3.21
N THR A 85 8.45 -19.08 -3.78
CA THR A 85 9.73 -19.22 -3.09
C THR A 85 10.40 -17.88 -2.90
N HIS A 86 11.08 -17.74 -1.76
CA HIS A 86 11.87 -16.55 -1.44
C HIS A 86 13.35 -16.88 -1.28
N GLY A 87 14.19 -15.84 -1.42
CA GLY A 87 15.62 -15.89 -1.13
C GLY A 87 15.92 -15.88 0.37
N PHE A 88 17.20 -15.83 0.70
CA PHE A 88 17.66 -15.78 2.09
C PHE A 88 17.87 -14.34 2.56
N VAL A 89 17.82 -14.17 3.88
CA VAL A 89 18.25 -12.93 4.51
C VAL A 89 19.76 -12.97 4.68
N VAL A 90 20.41 -11.92 4.20
CA VAL A 90 21.89 -11.77 4.21
C VAL A 90 22.29 -10.50 4.96
N ASP A 91 23.56 -10.43 5.35
CA ASP A 91 24.17 -9.22 5.89
C ASP A 91 24.62 -8.26 4.76
N GLU A 92 25.22 -7.14 5.11
CA GLU A 92 25.70 -6.12 4.15
C GLU A 92 26.79 -6.64 3.21
N GLU A 93 27.53 -7.68 3.62
CA GLU A 93 28.54 -8.34 2.80
C GLU A 93 27.95 -9.49 1.94
N GLY A 94 26.65 -9.68 1.94
CA GLY A 94 25.97 -10.73 1.17
C GLY A 94 26.11 -12.13 1.78
N ARG A 95 26.53 -12.28 3.05
CA ARG A 95 26.63 -13.56 3.71
C ARG A 95 25.29 -13.94 4.34
N LYS A 96 24.87 -15.19 4.14
CA LYS A 96 23.66 -15.72 4.77
C LYS A 96 23.71 -15.54 6.28
N GLN A 97 22.66 -14.99 6.87
CA GLN A 97 22.57 -14.84 8.33
C GLN A 97 22.54 -16.21 9.01
N SER A 98 23.40 -16.37 10.01
CA SER A 98 23.46 -17.59 10.83
C SER A 98 23.87 -17.28 12.26
N LYS A 99 23.37 -18.09 13.20
CA LYS A 99 23.74 -17.95 14.62
C LYS A 99 25.25 -18.16 14.84
N SER A 100 25.87 -19.03 14.04
CA SER A 100 27.31 -19.34 14.15
C SER A 100 28.20 -18.17 13.72
N LEU A 101 27.74 -17.33 12.78
CA LEU A 101 28.45 -16.14 12.33
C LEU A 101 28.16 -14.91 13.21
N GLY A 102 27.12 -14.97 14.06
CA GLY A 102 26.73 -13.85 14.91
C GLY A 102 26.14 -12.64 14.18
N ASN A 103 25.84 -12.77 12.87
CA ASN A 103 25.34 -11.71 12.01
C ASN A 103 23.80 -11.69 11.89
N VAL A 104 23.09 -12.32 12.82
CA VAL A 104 21.61 -12.41 12.80
C VAL A 104 21.00 -11.13 13.33
N VAL A 105 20.22 -10.45 12.53
CA VAL A 105 19.31 -9.39 12.97
C VAL A 105 18.05 -10.07 13.55
N SER A 106 17.90 -10.00 14.88
CA SER A 106 16.72 -10.57 15.54
C SER A 106 15.47 -9.75 15.22
N PRO A 107 14.40 -10.35 14.66
CA PRO A 107 13.13 -9.68 14.47
C PRO A 107 12.60 -9.05 15.77
N GLN A 108 12.78 -9.71 16.92
CA GLN A 108 12.39 -9.20 18.23
C GLN A 108 13.00 -7.83 18.51
N LYS A 109 14.32 -7.66 18.29
CA LYS A 109 14.99 -6.37 18.50
C LYS A 109 14.46 -5.28 17.58
N VAL A 110 14.07 -5.64 16.35
CA VAL A 110 13.52 -4.68 15.38
C VAL A 110 12.16 -4.19 15.85
N TRP A 111 11.23 -5.08 16.17
CA TRP A 111 9.90 -4.63 16.57
C TRP A 111 9.84 -3.98 17.96
N ASP A 112 10.71 -4.38 18.90
CA ASP A 112 10.80 -3.73 20.21
C ASP A 112 11.28 -2.26 20.10
N ASN A 113 12.13 -1.96 19.12
CA ASN A 113 12.69 -0.62 18.94
C ASN A 113 11.93 0.24 17.91
N LEU A 114 11.48 -0.36 16.80
CA LEU A 114 10.94 0.35 15.65
C LEU A 114 9.45 0.08 15.43
N GLY A 115 8.92 -1.00 16.01
CA GLY A 115 7.56 -1.47 15.78
C GLY A 115 7.46 -2.53 14.69
N ALA A 116 6.43 -3.37 14.79
CA ALA A 116 6.23 -4.50 13.88
C ALA A 116 5.96 -4.06 12.43
N ASP A 117 5.27 -2.94 12.23
CA ASP A 117 4.96 -2.45 10.88
C ASP A 117 6.21 -2.02 10.09
N ILE A 118 7.26 -1.56 10.75
CA ILE A 118 8.52 -1.25 10.07
C ILE A 118 9.21 -2.51 9.60
N LEU A 119 9.21 -3.57 10.41
CA LEU A 119 9.70 -4.87 9.98
C LEU A 119 8.92 -5.42 8.79
N ARG A 120 7.58 -5.35 8.84
CA ARG A 120 6.70 -5.77 7.75
C ARG A 120 6.91 -4.95 6.48
N LEU A 121 7.06 -3.63 6.61
CA LEU A 121 7.32 -2.73 5.50
C LEU A 121 8.67 -3.03 4.83
N TRP A 122 9.74 -3.30 5.62
CA TRP A 122 11.03 -3.69 5.09
C TRP A 122 10.91 -4.98 4.26
N VAL A 123 10.28 -6.02 4.81
CA VAL A 123 10.08 -7.30 4.08
C VAL A 123 9.30 -7.07 2.79
N ALA A 124 8.19 -6.31 2.85
CA ALA A 124 7.36 -6.04 1.68
C ALA A 124 8.03 -5.12 0.65
N SER A 125 8.96 -4.25 1.06
CA SER A 125 9.67 -3.33 0.15
C SER A 125 10.80 -3.98 -0.65
N THR A 126 11.19 -5.21 -0.29
CA THR A 126 12.25 -5.95 -0.98
C THR A 126 11.65 -6.95 -1.99
N ASP A 127 12.31 -7.15 -3.12
CA ASP A 127 11.95 -8.24 -4.02
C ASP A 127 12.40 -9.58 -3.40
N PHE A 128 11.47 -10.27 -2.77
CA PHE A 128 11.71 -11.51 -2.04
C PHE A 128 12.26 -12.66 -2.91
N ARG A 129 12.19 -12.54 -4.24
CA ARG A 129 12.74 -13.56 -5.17
C ARG A 129 14.26 -13.60 -5.18
N SER A 130 14.89 -12.56 -4.67
CA SER A 130 16.34 -12.46 -4.48
C SER A 130 16.71 -12.46 -2.99
N GLU A 131 18.01 -12.38 -2.69
CA GLU A 131 18.47 -12.23 -1.31
C GLU A 131 18.07 -10.88 -0.73
N MET A 132 17.71 -10.89 0.55
CA MET A 132 17.22 -9.71 1.27
C MET A 132 18.29 -9.23 2.24
N VAL A 133 18.84 -8.04 2.03
CA VAL A 133 19.82 -7.45 2.95
C VAL A 133 19.13 -6.87 4.17
N ALA A 134 19.57 -7.28 5.37
CA ALA A 134 19.12 -6.69 6.64
C ALA A 134 20.25 -5.88 7.27
N SER A 135 20.06 -4.56 7.37
CA SER A 135 21.00 -3.67 8.07
C SER A 135 20.26 -2.54 8.80
N ASP A 136 20.93 -1.94 9.77
CA ASP A 136 20.38 -0.82 10.53
C ASP A 136 20.09 0.40 9.62
N GLU A 137 20.90 0.61 8.59
CA GLU A 137 20.70 1.70 7.63
C GLU A 137 19.44 1.48 6.80
N ILE A 138 19.19 0.27 6.31
CA ILE A 138 17.99 -0.09 5.56
C ILE A 138 16.75 0.07 6.45
N LEU A 139 16.81 -0.40 7.69
CA LEU A 139 15.70 -0.26 8.64
C LEU A 139 15.41 1.22 8.97
N LYS A 140 16.43 2.07 9.05
CA LYS A 140 16.26 3.51 9.23
C LYS A 140 15.57 4.15 8.02
N ARG A 141 16.00 3.83 6.80
CA ARG A 141 15.34 4.31 5.57
C ARG A 141 13.88 3.84 5.49
N THR A 142 13.61 2.60 5.89
CA THR A 142 12.25 2.07 5.97
C THR A 142 11.41 2.83 7.00
N SER A 143 11.99 3.20 8.13
CA SER A 143 11.32 4.03 9.15
C SER A 143 10.97 5.42 8.62
N ASP A 144 11.84 6.03 7.80
CA ASP A 144 11.55 7.31 7.17
C ASP A 144 10.43 7.22 6.14
N GLN A 145 10.40 6.13 5.36
CA GLN A 145 9.32 5.83 4.42
C GLN A 145 7.98 5.63 5.15
N TYR A 146 7.97 4.84 6.22
CA TYR A 146 6.81 4.64 7.09
C TYR A 146 6.29 5.96 7.65
N ARG A 147 7.19 6.81 8.16
CA ARG A 147 6.83 8.11 8.75
C ARG A 147 6.12 9.02 7.76
N ARG A 148 6.54 9.02 6.49
CA ARG A 148 5.87 9.79 5.42
C ARG A 148 4.44 9.30 5.18
N ILE A 149 4.24 7.99 5.06
CA ILE A 149 2.92 7.38 4.92
C ILE A 149 2.03 7.72 6.13
N ARG A 150 2.53 7.52 7.35
CA ARG A 150 1.78 7.81 8.58
C ARG A 150 1.40 9.29 8.71
N ASN A 151 2.28 10.20 8.34
CA ASN A 151 1.99 11.64 8.36
C ASN A 151 0.88 12.03 7.37
N THR A 152 0.79 11.38 6.23
CA THR A 152 -0.33 11.56 5.29
C THR A 152 -1.66 11.23 5.96
N PHE A 153 -1.76 10.08 6.62
CA PHE A 153 -2.99 9.71 7.35
C PHE A 153 -3.30 10.67 8.51
N ARG A 154 -2.29 11.11 9.26
CA ARG A 154 -2.49 12.11 10.32
C ARG A 154 -3.06 13.41 9.79
N PHE A 155 -2.59 13.87 8.64
CA PHE A 155 -3.13 15.06 7.99
C PHE A 155 -4.59 14.87 7.59
N ILE A 156 -4.91 13.76 6.94
CA ILE A 156 -6.27 13.43 6.49
C ILE A 156 -7.22 13.37 7.68
N LEU A 157 -6.92 12.56 8.69
CA LEU A 157 -7.75 12.39 9.89
C LEU A 157 -7.97 13.72 10.64
N GLY A 158 -6.92 14.52 10.79
CA GLY A 158 -7.01 15.82 11.47
C GLY A 158 -7.92 16.81 10.74
N ASN A 159 -8.08 16.70 9.43
CA ASN A 159 -8.92 17.57 8.62
C ASN A 159 -10.34 17.04 8.38
N LEU A 160 -10.65 15.84 8.85
CA LEU A 160 -11.99 15.24 8.79
C LEU A 160 -12.78 15.35 10.09
N ASN A 161 -12.23 15.98 11.12
CA ASN A 161 -12.81 15.98 12.46
C ASN A 161 -14.21 16.63 12.55
N ASP A 162 -14.50 17.62 11.69
CA ASP A 162 -15.81 18.31 11.62
C ASP A 162 -16.64 17.90 10.39
N TYR A 163 -16.25 16.83 9.67
CA TYR A 163 -16.89 16.36 8.48
C TYR A 163 -17.89 15.23 8.78
N GLN A 164 -19.11 15.35 8.26
CA GLN A 164 -20.21 14.38 8.43
C GLN A 164 -20.78 13.98 7.07
N ASP A 165 -21.55 12.89 7.01
CA ASP A 165 -22.13 12.38 5.75
C ASP A 165 -23.01 13.41 5.04
N LYS A 166 -23.73 14.26 5.78
CA LYS A 166 -24.51 15.37 5.22
C LYS A 166 -23.69 16.44 4.50
N ASP A 167 -22.38 16.48 4.76
CA ASP A 167 -21.45 17.46 4.19
C ASP A 167 -20.83 16.97 2.88
N GLN A 168 -21.12 15.72 2.51
CA GLN A 168 -20.61 15.12 1.29
C GLN A 168 -21.06 15.89 0.04
N ILE A 169 -20.10 16.28 -0.77
CA ILE A 169 -20.36 16.93 -2.07
C ILE A 169 -20.34 15.84 -3.13
N LYS A 170 -21.42 15.79 -3.94
CA LYS A 170 -21.51 14.87 -5.08
C LYS A 170 -20.36 15.15 -6.06
N PHE A 171 -19.85 14.12 -6.71
CA PHE A 171 -18.68 14.21 -7.58
C PHE A 171 -18.81 15.30 -8.65
N GLU A 172 -19.97 15.40 -9.31
CA GLU A 172 -20.22 16.41 -10.34
C GLU A 172 -20.05 17.86 -9.84
N ASN A 173 -20.30 18.10 -8.55
CA ASN A 173 -20.22 19.41 -7.90
C ASN A 173 -18.90 19.67 -7.17
N GLN A 174 -17.97 18.72 -7.20
CA GLN A 174 -16.66 18.89 -6.57
C GLN A 174 -15.76 19.81 -7.40
N VAL A 175 -14.81 20.43 -6.74
CA VAL A 175 -13.71 21.17 -7.32
C VAL A 175 -12.88 20.24 -8.24
N GLU A 176 -12.44 20.71 -9.39
CA GLU A 176 -11.76 19.85 -10.39
C GLU A 176 -10.48 19.22 -9.84
N LEU A 177 -9.72 19.93 -8.99
CA LEU A 177 -8.55 19.37 -8.32
C LEU A 177 -8.91 18.20 -7.38
N ASP A 178 -10.09 18.25 -6.74
CA ASP A 178 -10.58 17.20 -5.85
C ASP A 178 -11.01 15.97 -6.68
N LYS A 179 -11.62 16.17 -7.84
CA LYS A 179 -11.93 15.10 -8.81
C LYS A 179 -10.66 14.43 -9.32
N TRP A 180 -9.63 15.24 -9.61
CA TRP A 180 -8.33 14.71 -10.04
C TRP A 180 -7.73 13.74 -9.04
N ILE A 181 -7.64 14.12 -7.77
CA ILE A 181 -7.00 13.26 -6.77
C ILE A 181 -7.81 11.99 -6.47
N ILE A 182 -9.14 12.04 -6.56
CA ILE A 182 -10.00 10.86 -6.47
C ILE A 182 -9.70 9.90 -7.63
N ASN A 183 -9.57 10.39 -8.86
CA ASN A 183 -9.25 9.56 -10.02
C ASN A 183 -7.84 8.95 -9.93
N GLU A 184 -6.86 9.71 -9.45
CA GLU A 184 -5.50 9.17 -9.22
C GLU A 184 -5.52 8.09 -8.12
N ALA A 185 -6.34 8.25 -7.06
CA ALA A 185 -6.50 7.23 -6.01
C ALA A 185 -7.17 5.96 -6.54
N LYS A 186 -8.16 6.07 -7.43
CA LYS A 186 -8.78 4.91 -8.11
C LYS A 186 -7.76 4.18 -8.99
N SER A 187 -6.99 4.93 -9.76
CA SER A 187 -5.90 4.37 -10.56
C SER A 187 -4.88 3.64 -9.70
N LEU A 188 -4.48 4.25 -8.58
CA LEU A 188 -3.61 3.63 -7.57
C LEU A 188 -4.20 2.31 -7.06
N GLN A 189 -5.47 2.30 -6.66
CA GLN A 189 -6.14 1.11 -6.15
C GLN A 189 -6.11 -0.03 -7.17
N ASN A 190 -6.48 0.24 -8.42
CA ASN A 190 -6.49 -0.76 -9.48
C ASN A 190 -5.10 -1.36 -9.74
N ASP A 191 -4.06 -0.50 -9.75
CA ASP A 191 -2.69 -0.96 -9.95
C ASP A 191 -2.19 -1.79 -8.76
N VAL A 192 -2.46 -1.33 -7.53
CA VAL A 192 -2.02 -2.00 -6.30
C VAL A 192 -2.69 -3.37 -6.16
N LEU A 193 -3.98 -3.49 -6.46
CA LEU A 193 -4.67 -4.79 -6.40
C LEU A 193 -4.05 -5.80 -7.37
N LYS A 194 -3.75 -5.41 -8.61
CA LYS A 194 -3.03 -6.26 -9.58
C LYS A 194 -1.63 -6.65 -9.09
N MET A 195 -0.94 -5.73 -8.40
CA MET A 195 0.38 -6.00 -7.82
C MET A 195 0.28 -6.98 -6.64
N TYR A 196 -0.77 -6.92 -5.81
CA TYR A 196 -1.04 -7.90 -4.76
C TYR A 196 -1.33 -9.29 -5.36
N GLU A 197 -2.19 -9.37 -6.38
CA GLU A 197 -2.49 -10.63 -7.08
C GLU A 197 -1.24 -11.29 -7.68
N SER A 198 -0.28 -10.49 -8.15
CA SER A 198 0.99 -10.96 -8.71
C SER A 198 2.10 -11.13 -7.68
N TYR A 199 1.82 -10.99 -6.39
CA TYR A 199 2.80 -11.04 -5.29
C TYR A 199 3.96 -10.03 -5.46
N SER A 200 3.71 -8.89 -6.10
CA SER A 200 4.73 -7.86 -6.37
C SER A 200 4.76 -6.80 -5.26
N TYR A 201 4.95 -7.21 -4.00
CA TYR A 201 4.81 -6.37 -2.81
C TYR A 201 5.73 -5.15 -2.81
N HIS A 202 6.97 -5.28 -3.28
CA HIS A 202 7.90 -4.15 -3.40
C HIS A 202 7.37 -3.04 -4.31
N LYS A 203 6.63 -3.40 -5.37
CA LYS A 203 5.97 -2.42 -6.25
C LYS A 203 4.78 -1.78 -5.57
N VAL A 204 4.02 -2.55 -4.76
CA VAL A 204 2.93 -2.00 -3.93
C VAL A 204 3.46 -0.92 -2.99
N VAL A 205 4.51 -1.24 -2.22
CA VAL A 205 5.12 -0.28 -1.29
C VAL A 205 5.60 0.96 -2.01
N GLN A 206 6.31 0.79 -3.12
CA GLN A 206 6.82 1.91 -3.92
C GLN A 206 5.69 2.79 -4.46
N LYS A 207 4.63 2.18 -4.99
CA LYS A 207 3.50 2.90 -5.59
C LYS A 207 2.75 3.71 -4.54
N ILE A 208 2.42 3.11 -3.39
CA ILE A 208 1.72 3.79 -2.29
C ILE A 208 2.60 4.92 -1.71
N HIS A 209 3.89 4.65 -1.48
CA HIS A 209 4.79 5.67 -0.97
C HIS A 209 4.92 6.85 -1.92
N ASN A 210 5.09 6.60 -3.21
CA ASN A 210 5.17 7.66 -4.22
C ASN A 210 3.89 8.49 -4.24
N PHE A 211 2.73 7.86 -4.23
CA PHE A 211 1.45 8.56 -4.17
C PHE A 211 1.34 9.46 -2.92
N CYS A 212 1.72 8.95 -1.75
CA CYS A 212 1.73 9.75 -0.52
C CYS A 212 2.70 10.94 -0.57
N VAL A 213 3.84 10.79 -1.25
CA VAL A 213 4.89 11.82 -1.28
C VAL A 213 4.66 12.82 -2.42
N ASN A 214 4.40 12.35 -3.62
CA ASN A 214 4.33 13.19 -4.82
C ASN A 214 2.94 13.77 -5.03
N GLU A 215 1.95 12.91 -5.28
CA GLU A 215 0.60 13.34 -5.64
C GLU A 215 -0.10 13.99 -4.44
N LEU A 216 -0.02 13.37 -3.25
CA LEU A 216 -0.61 13.94 -2.05
C LEU A 216 0.30 15.03 -1.46
N GLY A 217 1.47 14.67 -0.95
CA GLY A 217 2.32 15.59 -0.20
C GLY A 217 2.87 16.74 -1.02
N GLY A 218 3.31 16.46 -2.25
CA GLY A 218 3.93 17.45 -3.14
C GLY A 218 2.96 18.35 -3.89
N ILE A 219 1.71 17.90 -4.08
CA ILE A 219 0.72 18.64 -4.87
C ILE A 219 -0.53 18.90 -4.05
N TYR A 220 -1.36 17.87 -3.84
CA TYR A 220 -2.73 18.03 -3.38
C TYR A 220 -2.81 18.64 -1.98
N LEU A 221 -2.17 18.03 -0.99
CA LEU A 221 -2.26 18.46 0.40
C LEU A 221 -1.67 19.86 0.62
N ASP A 222 -0.69 20.26 -0.18
CA ASP A 222 -0.14 21.61 -0.09
C ASP A 222 -1.14 22.67 -0.59
N ILE A 223 -1.75 22.44 -1.72
CA ILE A 223 -2.75 23.33 -2.32
C ILE A 223 -3.99 23.47 -1.44
N VAL A 224 -4.50 22.36 -0.88
CA VAL A 224 -5.77 22.38 -0.14
C VAL A 224 -5.69 22.92 1.28
N LYS A 225 -4.49 23.15 1.82
CA LYS A 225 -4.31 23.76 3.17
C LYS A 225 -5.07 25.06 3.31
N ASP A 226 -4.98 25.94 2.31
CA ASP A 226 -5.66 27.21 2.35
C ASP A 226 -7.18 27.02 2.44
N ARG A 227 -7.75 26.17 1.57
CA ARG A 227 -9.18 25.87 1.60
C ARG A 227 -9.63 25.24 2.93
N LEU A 228 -8.83 24.34 3.51
CA LEU A 228 -9.16 23.66 4.75
C LEU A 228 -9.13 24.59 5.97
N TYR A 229 -8.22 25.56 5.99
CA TYR A 229 -7.97 26.39 7.18
C TYR A 229 -8.57 27.78 7.11
N THR A 230 -8.78 28.35 5.91
CA THR A 230 -9.23 29.73 5.74
C THR A 230 -10.66 29.84 5.20
N CYS A 231 -11.13 28.86 4.41
CA CYS A 231 -12.49 28.89 3.90
C CYS A 231 -13.52 28.63 5.00
N LYS A 232 -14.70 29.21 4.82
CA LYS A 232 -15.84 29.01 5.71
C LYS A 232 -16.16 27.51 5.85
N SER A 233 -16.51 27.08 7.07
CA SER A 233 -16.72 25.67 7.41
C SER A 233 -17.74 24.94 6.54
N ASP A 234 -18.78 25.64 6.07
CA ASP A 234 -19.87 25.13 5.22
C ASP A 234 -19.69 25.47 3.73
N SER A 235 -18.53 25.99 3.31
CA SER A 235 -18.27 26.33 1.91
C SER A 235 -18.10 25.08 1.05
N VAL A 236 -18.56 25.14 -0.20
CA VAL A 236 -18.38 24.06 -1.17
C VAL A 236 -16.90 23.74 -1.35
N ALA A 237 -16.03 24.74 -1.43
CA ALA A 237 -14.59 24.54 -1.62
C ALA A 237 -13.95 23.72 -0.48
N ARG A 238 -14.34 23.96 0.78
CA ARG A 238 -13.84 23.21 1.93
C ARG A 238 -14.48 21.81 1.99
N ARG A 239 -15.80 21.70 1.82
CA ARG A 239 -16.51 20.41 1.90
C ARG A 239 -16.15 19.49 0.73
N SER A 240 -15.91 20.03 -0.48
CA SER A 240 -15.38 19.26 -1.61
C SER A 240 -14.04 18.61 -1.27
N CYS A 241 -13.11 19.38 -0.71
CA CYS A 241 -11.82 18.87 -0.26
C CYS A 241 -11.98 17.77 0.80
N GLN A 242 -12.81 17.99 1.82
CA GLN A 242 -13.03 16.98 2.87
C GLN A 242 -13.69 15.71 2.32
N THR A 243 -14.60 15.82 1.36
CA THR A 243 -15.16 14.66 0.65
C THR A 243 -14.08 13.83 -0.02
N SER A 244 -13.12 14.50 -0.67
CA SER A 244 -12.00 13.81 -1.31
C SER A 244 -11.05 13.20 -0.30
N LEU A 245 -10.77 13.88 0.82
CA LEU A 245 -9.95 13.32 1.90
C LEU A 245 -10.60 12.08 2.54
N ASP A 246 -11.92 12.08 2.71
CA ASP A 246 -12.66 10.91 3.21
C ASP A 246 -12.56 9.72 2.24
N TYR A 247 -12.70 9.99 0.95
CA TYR A 247 -12.53 8.98 -0.10
C TYR A 247 -11.10 8.42 -0.11
N LEU A 248 -10.09 9.29 -0.02
CA LEU A 248 -8.68 8.91 0.06
C LEU A 248 -8.39 8.06 1.30
N LEU A 249 -8.93 8.43 2.46
CA LEU A 249 -8.80 7.67 3.70
C LEU A 249 -9.30 6.25 3.53
N ASN A 250 -10.50 6.11 2.97
CA ASN A 250 -11.16 4.82 2.72
C ASN A 250 -10.35 3.90 1.81
N ILE A 251 -9.79 4.43 0.72
CA ILE A 251 -8.95 3.65 -0.20
C ILE A 251 -7.61 3.31 0.45
N LEU A 252 -6.89 4.31 0.91
CA LEU A 252 -5.50 4.14 1.33
C LEU A 252 -5.37 3.23 2.55
N VAL A 253 -6.28 3.32 3.52
CA VAL A 253 -6.21 2.46 4.72
C VAL A 253 -6.36 0.99 4.37
N ARG A 254 -7.24 0.65 3.42
CA ARG A 254 -7.39 -0.73 2.93
C ARG A 254 -6.17 -1.18 2.13
N LEU A 255 -5.61 -0.31 1.29
CA LEU A 255 -4.43 -0.65 0.49
C LEU A 255 -3.19 -0.93 1.34
N ILE A 256 -3.03 -0.25 2.48
CA ILE A 256 -1.88 -0.48 3.38
C ILE A 256 -2.10 -1.65 4.35
N ALA A 257 -3.34 -2.04 4.62
CA ALA A 257 -3.68 -3.03 5.65
C ALA A 257 -2.92 -4.38 5.54
N PRO A 258 -2.71 -4.96 4.35
CA PRO A 258 -1.94 -6.20 4.24
C PRO A 258 -0.47 -6.06 4.66
N ILE A 259 0.11 -4.88 4.61
CA ILE A 259 1.53 -4.62 4.92
C ILE A 259 1.67 -3.90 6.27
N LEU A 260 1.06 -2.74 6.44
CA LEU A 260 1.08 -1.93 7.66
C LEU A 260 -0.14 -2.24 8.53
N SER A 261 -0.26 -3.50 8.95
CA SER A 261 -1.47 -4.05 9.54
C SER A 261 -1.88 -3.36 10.84
N TYR A 262 -0.92 -3.07 11.71
CA TYR A 262 -1.19 -2.40 13.00
C TYR A 262 -1.55 -0.92 12.81
N THR A 263 -0.86 -0.25 11.91
CA THR A 263 -1.16 1.14 11.57
C THR A 263 -2.53 1.28 10.91
N ALA A 264 -2.87 0.38 9.99
CA ALA A 264 -4.17 0.40 9.34
C ALA A 264 -5.32 0.19 10.34
N GLU A 265 -5.16 -0.75 11.28
CA GLU A 265 -6.15 -0.98 12.34
C GLU A 265 -6.23 0.22 13.30
N GLU A 266 -5.10 0.83 13.69
CA GLU A 266 -5.07 2.05 14.50
C GLU A 266 -5.85 3.19 13.82
N ILE A 267 -5.65 3.40 12.50
CA ILE A 267 -6.38 4.39 11.72
C ILE A 267 -7.88 4.06 11.69
N TRP A 268 -8.22 2.79 11.45
CA TRP A 268 -9.59 2.32 11.39
C TRP A 268 -10.33 2.58 12.70
N GLN A 269 -9.73 2.22 13.82
CA GLN A 269 -10.31 2.41 15.15
C GLN A 269 -10.36 3.88 15.59
N SER A 270 -9.48 4.72 15.06
CA SER A 270 -9.46 6.16 15.39
C SER A 270 -10.49 6.98 14.61
N SER A 271 -11.15 6.40 13.62
CA SER A 271 -12.14 7.05 12.77
C SER A 271 -13.54 6.45 12.98
N GLU A 272 -14.44 7.20 13.63
CA GLU A 272 -15.84 6.80 13.77
C GLU A 272 -16.51 6.51 12.42
N ARG A 273 -16.07 7.15 11.36
CA ARG A 273 -16.61 6.99 10.01
C ARG A 273 -16.23 5.65 9.36
N LEU A 274 -15.04 5.14 9.65
CA LEU A 274 -14.55 3.88 9.10
C LEU A 274 -15.10 2.68 9.87
N ASN A 275 -15.08 2.73 11.19
CA ASN A 275 -15.43 1.61 12.05
C ASN A 275 -16.95 1.35 12.18
N ILE A 276 -17.82 2.26 11.69
CA ILE A 276 -19.27 2.03 11.63
C ILE A 276 -19.61 0.84 10.73
N GLN A 277 -18.83 0.57 9.69
CA GLN A 277 -19.11 -0.48 8.73
C GLN A 277 -18.72 -1.87 9.24
N GLU A 278 -17.54 -1.96 9.85
CA GLU A 278 -16.96 -3.22 10.37
C GLU A 278 -16.12 -2.90 11.60
N GLU A 279 -16.09 -3.82 12.57
CA GLU A 279 -15.32 -3.65 13.82
C GLU A 279 -13.79 -3.64 13.62
N SER A 280 -13.30 -4.14 12.48
CA SER A 280 -11.89 -4.18 12.12
C SER A 280 -11.70 -3.99 10.61
N ILE A 281 -10.61 -3.32 10.23
CA ILE A 281 -10.19 -3.19 8.81
C ILE A 281 -10.09 -4.55 8.13
N PHE A 282 -9.70 -5.60 8.85
CA PHE A 282 -9.52 -6.96 8.32
C PHE A 282 -10.83 -7.70 8.01
N LEU A 283 -11.96 -7.17 8.43
CA LEU A 283 -13.29 -7.65 8.06
C LEU A 283 -13.86 -6.88 6.86
N SER A 284 -13.26 -5.75 6.50
CA SER A 284 -13.72 -4.93 5.38
C SER A 284 -13.23 -5.46 4.03
N ASN A 285 -13.99 -5.15 2.99
CA ASN A 285 -13.61 -5.42 1.61
C ASN A 285 -13.11 -4.15 0.91
N TYR A 286 -12.36 -4.33 -0.18
CA TYR A 286 -12.08 -3.23 -1.09
C TYR A 286 -13.38 -2.75 -1.74
N ASP A 287 -13.62 -1.45 -1.75
CA ASP A 287 -14.71 -0.89 -2.53
C ASP A 287 -14.28 -0.87 -4.00
N LEU A 288 -14.82 -1.81 -4.76
CA LEU A 288 -14.59 -1.93 -6.20
C LEU A 288 -15.65 -1.18 -7.01
N SER A 289 -16.50 -0.36 -6.37
CA SER A 289 -17.51 0.38 -7.09
C SER A 289 -16.86 1.30 -8.12
N GLU A 290 -17.12 0.99 -9.39
CA GLU A 290 -16.59 1.70 -10.56
C GLU A 290 -17.37 2.99 -10.84
N ILE A 291 -17.49 3.88 -9.89
CA ILE A 291 -17.97 5.22 -10.21
C ILE A 291 -16.77 6.01 -10.73
N ILE A 292 -16.39 5.77 -11.97
CA ILE A 292 -15.53 6.68 -12.74
C ILE A 292 -16.48 7.67 -13.38
N GLU A 293 -16.73 8.76 -12.70
CA GLU A 293 -17.36 9.91 -13.34
C GLU A 293 -16.28 10.68 -14.10
N GLU A 294 -16.58 11.02 -15.34
CA GLU A 294 -15.62 11.72 -16.20
C GLU A 294 -15.41 13.14 -15.69
N SER A 295 -14.17 13.50 -15.39
CA SER A 295 -13.76 14.89 -15.22
C SER A 295 -13.66 15.57 -16.58
N ILE A 296 -14.02 16.85 -16.63
CA ILE A 296 -13.86 17.68 -17.84
C ILE A 296 -12.40 17.94 -18.20
N ILE A 297 -11.49 17.68 -17.25
CA ILE A 297 -10.05 17.83 -17.40
C ILE A 297 -9.42 16.44 -17.55
N THR A 298 -8.80 16.19 -18.69
CA THR A 298 -8.16 14.93 -18.99
C THR A 298 -6.83 14.79 -18.24
N LYS A 299 -6.29 13.57 -18.16
CA LYS A 299 -4.98 13.33 -17.56
C LYS A 299 -3.85 14.10 -18.26
N SER A 300 -3.91 14.26 -19.57
CA SER A 300 -2.94 15.05 -20.32
C SER A 300 -3.06 16.55 -20.03
N ASP A 301 -4.31 17.05 -19.85
CA ASP A 301 -4.53 18.44 -19.45
C ASP A 301 -3.96 18.69 -18.04
N TRP A 302 -4.17 17.77 -17.08
CA TRP A 302 -3.60 17.87 -15.74
C TRP A 302 -2.06 17.89 -15.75
N ASN A 303 -1.41 17.05 -16.56
CA ASN A 303 0.03 17.09 -16.70
C ASN A 303 0.50 18.49 -17.14
N ARG A 304 -0.19 19.07 -18.14
CA ARG A 304 0.15 20.42 -18.62
C ARG A 304 -0.11 21.50 -17.57
N ILE A 305 -1.21 21.40 -16.83
CA ILE A 305 -1.53 22.30 -15.71
C ILE A 305 -0.42 22.29 -14.65
N PHE A 306 0.09 21.11 -14.29
CA PHE A 306 1.16 21.00 -13.29
C PHE A 306 2.50 21.48 -13.81
N GLU A 307 2.80 21.36 -15.12
CA GLU A 307 3.96 22.03 -15.72
C GLU A 307 3.85 23.55 -15.56
N ILE A 308 2.69 24.12 -15.93
CA ILE A 308 2.45 25.57 -15.76
C ILE A 308 2.55 25.98 -14.29
N LYS A 309 2.01 25.16 -13.36
CA LYS A 309 2.17 25.41 -11.92
C LYS A 309 3.64 25.47 -11.50
N ASN A 310 4.47 24.59 -12.03
CA ASN A 310 5.91 24.62 -11.72
C ASN A 310 6.57 25.90 -12.24
N ASP A 311 6.21 26.37 -13.44
CA ASP A 311 6.71 27.62 -13.99
C ASP A 311 6.26 28.83 -13.15
N VAL A 312 4.99 28.84 -12.69
CA VAL A 312 4.47 29.87 -11.76
C VAL A 312 5.23 29.84 -10.42
N ASN A 313 5.42 28.66 -9.84
CA ASN A 313 6.16 28.53 -8.59
C ASN A 313 7.60 29.02 -8.73
N GLN A 314 8.26 28.75 -9.85
CA GLN A 314 9.60 29.25 -10.12
C GLN A 314 9.63 30.78 -10.16
N SER A 315 8.69 31.41 -10.88
CA SER A 315 8.60 32.86 -10.96
C SER A 315 8.35 33.51 -9.60
N ILE A 316 7.47 32.91 -8.79
CA ILE A 316 7.20 33.37 -7.42
C ILE A 316 8.47 33.27 -6.54
N GLU A 317 9.22 32.15 -6.63
CA GLU A 317 10.46 31.99 -5.86
C GLU A 317 11.55 32.96 -6.29
N GLU A 318 11.67 33.27 -7.58
CA GLU A 318 12.59 34.29 -8.09
C GLU A 318 12.27 35.67 -7.48
N MET A 319 11.01 36.09 -7.49
CA MET A 319 10.56 37.35 -6.87
C MET A 319 10.75 37.38 -5.34
N ARG A 320 10.59 36.24 -4.67
CA ARG A 320 10.87 36.12 -3.22
C ARG A 320 12.36 36.28 -2.93
N ASN A 321 13.23 35.68 -3.75
CA ASN A 321 14.68 35.80 -3.58
C ASN A 321 15.17 37.24 -3.82
N GLU A 322 14.47 38.01 -4.67
CA GLU A 322 14.71 39.43 -4.90
C GLU A 322 14.03 40.33 -3.86
N ASN A 323 13.38 39.76 -2.83
CA ASN A 323 12.63 40.46 -1.78
C ASN A 323 11.45 41.33 -2.30
N GLN A 324 10.90 40.96 -3.46
CA GLN A 324 9.73 41.65 -4.04
C GLN A 324 8.43 41.10 -3.49
N LEU A 325 8.41 39.81 -3.04
CA LEU A 325 7.29 39.13 -2.42
C LEU A 325 7.68 38.56 -1.03
N LYS A 326 6.77 38.60 -0.05
CA LYS A 326 6.95 37.97 1.25
C LYS A 326 6.48 36.51 1.25
N GLY A 327 5.42 36.20 0.50
CA GLY A 327 4.85 34.88 0.39
C GLY A 327 4.09 34.71 -0.93
N SER A 328 3.77 33.49 -1.31
CA SER A 328 3.02 33.20 -2.55
C SER A 328 1.61 33.82 -2.54
N LEU A 329 0.97 33.90 -1.38
CA LEU A 329 -0.34 34.54 -1.24
C LEU A 329 -0.32 36.06 -1.44
N ASP A 330 0.83 36.71 -1.50
CA ASP A 330 0.95 38.14 -1.87
C ASP A 330 1.05 38.35 -3.38
N ALA A 331 1.18 37.26 -4.15
CA ALA A 331 1.37 37.34 -5.60
C ALA A 331 0.04 37.49 -6.36
N ASN A 332 0.02 38.36 -7.36
CA ASN A 332 -0.96 38.37 -8.42
C ASN A 332 -0.30 37.81 -9.68
N VAL A 333 -0.81 36.68 -10.16
CA VAL A 333 -0.20 35.94 -11.26
C VAL A 333 -0.89 36.29 -12.58
N PHE A 334 -0.10 36.73 -13.57
CA PHE A 334 -0.58 36.95 -14.93
C PHE A 334 0.07 35.91 -15.86
N ILE A 335 -0.77 35.15 -16.57
CA ILE A 335 -0.31 34.11 -17.50
C ILE A 335 -0.75 34.51 -18.91
N GLU A 336 0.24 34.77 -19.77
CA GLU A 336 0.09 34.88 -21.20
C GLU A 336 0.21 33.46 -21.78
N ALA A 337 -0.87 32.90 -22.30
CA ALA A 337 -0.95 31.50 -22.72
C ALA A 337 -1.33 31.37 -24.19
N ASN A 338 -0.77 30.40 -24.88
CA ASN A 338 -1.23 30.03 -26.20
C ASN A 338 -2.68 29.49 -26.16
N LYS A 339 -3.32 29.45 -27.30
CA LYS A 339 -4.75 29.05 -27.41
C LYS A 339 -5.05 27.68 -26.78
N ASN A 340 -4.11 26.73 -26.80
CA ASN A 340 -4.32 25.40 -26.23
C ASN A 340 -4.23 25.45 -24.70
N ASP A 341 -3.19 26.09 -24.15
CA ASP A 341 -3.00 26.25 -22.70
C ASP A 341 -4.13 27.10 -22.09
N LEU A 342 -4.53 28.18 -22.80
CA LEU A 342 -5.68 29.01 -22.39
C LEU A 342 -6.93 28.15 -22.22
N ARG A 343 -7.31 27.34 -23.22
CA ARG A 343 -8.48 26.45 -23.16
C ARG A 343 -8.40 25.46 -22.01
N ILE A 344 -7.21 24.95 -21.66
CA ILE A 344 -7.01 24.04 -20.55
C ILE A 344 -7.22 24.78 -19.22
N LEU A 345 -6.61 25.95 -19.06
CA LEU A 345 -6.70 26.75 -17.83
C LEU A 345 -8.12 27.30 -17.60
N GLU A 346 -8.83 27.69 -18.65
CA GLU A 346 -10.22 28.16 -18.56
C GLU A 346 -11.17 27.13 -17.93
N LYS A 347 -10.88 25.82 -18.07
CA LYS A 347 -11.67 24.77 -17.42
C LYS A 347 -11.65 24.83 -15.90
N LEU A 348 -10.57 25.36 -15.31
CA LEU A 348 -10.42 25.57 -13.87
C LEU A 348 -11.08 26.88 -13.42
N GLY A 349 -11.19 27.89 -14.28
CA GLY A 349 -11.84 29.16 -13.96
C GLY A 349 -11.33 29.76 -12.65
N ALA A 350 -12.26 30.01 -11.72
CA ALA A 350 -11.93 30.58 -10.41
C ALA A 350 -11.06 29.68 -9.51
N GLU A 351 -10.85 28.39 -9.86
CA GLU A 351 -10.01 27.50 -9.04
C GLU A 351 -8.50 27.76 -9.24
N LEU A 352 -8.11 28.52 -10.27
CA LEU A 352 -6.70 28.76 -10.60
C LEU A 352 -5.92 29.42 -9.46
N HIS A 353 -6.50 30.35 -8.71
CA HIS A 353 -5.82 30.98 -7.59
C HIS A 353 -5.55 29.98 -6.45
N PHE A 354 -6.43 29.00 -6.21
CA PHE A 354 -6.17 27.91 -5.27
C PHE A 354 -5.02 27.05 -5.76
N LEU A 355 -5.05 26.67 -7.05
CA LEU A 355 -4.04 25.80 -7.64
C LEU A 355 -2.62 26.41 -7.55
N PHE A 356 -2.49 27.69 -7.84
CA PHE A 356 -1.21 28.42 -7.80
C PHE A 356 -0.85 28.94 -6.40
N ILE A 357 -1.76 28.85 -5.44
CA ILE A 357 -1.60 29.35 -4.07
C ILE A 357 -1.22 30.83 -4.09
N CYS A 358 -1.99 31.64 -4.82
CA CYS A 358 -1.79 33.08 -4.98
C CYS A 358 -3.07 33.87 -4.71
N SER A 359 -2.98 35.20 -4.57
CA SER A 359 -4.14 36.05 -4.33
C SER A 359 -5.10 36.13 -5.50
N GLU A 360 -4.57 36.23 -6.70
CA GLU A 360 -5.33 36.38 -7.92
C GLU A 360 -4.60 35.76 -9.11
N THR A 361 -5.36 35.23 -10.06
CA THR A 361 -4.81 34.70 -11.32
C THR A 361 -5.57 35.30 -12.50
N ASN A 362 -4.86 35.91 -13.43
CA ASN A 362 -5.37 36.43 -14.67
C ASN A 362 -4.71 35.72 -15.85
N ILE A 363 -5.52 35.27 -16.82
CA ILE A 363 -5.03 34.57 -18.01
C ILE A 363 -5.46 35.35 -19.25
N ILE A 364 -4.55 35.49 -20.19
CA ILE A 364 -4.80 36.16 -21.48
C ILE A 364 -4.20 35.34 -22.63
N GLU A 365 -4.82 35.43 -23.82
CA GLU A 365 -4.31 34.76 -25.00
C GLU A 365 -3.09 35.53 -25.54
N ASN A 366 -1.96 34.83 -25.72
CA ASN A 366 -0.78 35.31 -26.40
C ASN A 366 -0.08 34.15 -27.12
N ASN A 367 0.54 34.39 -28.26
CA ASN A 367 1.28 33.34 -28.98
C ASN A 367 2.51 32.83 -28.23
N ASN A 368 3.07 33.64 -27.33
CA ASN A 368 4.19 33.27 -26.47
C ASN A 368 3.71 33.03 -25.04
N PHE A 369 4.14 31.91 -24.47
CA PHE A 369 3.88 31.65 -23.06
C PHE A 369 4.78 32.55 -22.18
N LYS A 370 4.16 33.23 -21.22
CA LYS A 370 4.88 34.12 -20.28
C LYS A 370 4.12 34.17 -18.95
N ILE A 371 4.86 34.24 -17.87
CA ILE A 371 4.34 34.44 -16.50
C ILE A 371 4.96 35.74 -15.94
N THR A 372 4.13 36.58 -15.36
CA THR A 372 4.54 37.80 -14.66
C THR A 372 3.72 38.01 -13.39
#